data_4fb56f26662a796b1f3c4ce82ad042c6
#
_entry.id   4fb56f26662a796b1f3c4ce82ad042c6
#
_cell.length_a   1.000
_cell.length_b   1.000
_cell.length_c   1.000
_cell.angle_alpha   90.00
_cell.angle_beta   90.00
_cell.angle_gamma   90.00
#
_symmetry.space_group_name_H-M   'P 1'
#
loop_
_entity.id
_entity.type
_entity.pdbx_description
1 polymer ?
#
loop_
_entity_poly.entity_id
_entity_poly.type
_entity_poly.pdbx_seq_one_letter_code
_entity_poly.pdbx_strand_id
1 'polypeptide(L)'
;MSHLFSVTRIGQLTLDNRIVIAPMCQYSADEGKATSWHRIHLGQLAFSGAGLLILEATAVEPAGRISPGDLGLWDDETENALRGVVEDIRAWSPIRLGIQLGHAGRKASCAAPWQGGHQLALNDGGWQTVAPSAVAFHDGDRAPAELSHADMARIKAAFVASALRAQRLGFELIELHAAHGYLLHQFLSPLSNQRRDEYGGSLENRMRYPLEVFKAIREAVGNTMAVGVRLSATDWVEGGWDCEQSIKFSQQLETLGSDYIHVSSGGLSPQQAITVGPGYQLPFARDIRQQVAIPVIGVGLITDPQQAEAALENGDADLIALARAVLYDPHWPWHAAASLGAQVRVPSQYLRSEPHGLKGTLLPNR
;
A
#
# COMPACT_ATOMS: atom_id res chain seq x y z
N MET A 1 -7.11 -28.38 5.15
CA MET A 1 -6.59 -27.62 4.00
C MET A 1 -6.15 -26.27 4.54
N SER A 2 -5.01 -25.76 4.08
CA SER A 2 -4.50 -24.45 4.56
C SER A 2 -5.45 -23.32 4.15
N HIS A 3 -5.76 -22.41 5.09
CA HIS A 3 -6.50 -21.18 4.82
C HIS A 3 -5.67 -20.23 3.95
N LEU A 4 -4.38 -20.11 4.23
CA LEU A 4 -3.45 -19.21 3.53
C LEU A 4 -3.38 -19.51 2.01
N PHE A 5 -3.47 -20.80 1.63
CA PHE A 5 -3.44 -21.26 0.24
C PHE A 5 -4.83 -21.55 -0.33
N SER A 6 -5.90 -21.05 0.30
CA SER A 6 -7.25 -21.12 -0.26
C SER A 6 -7.54 -19.94 -1.19
N VAL A 7 -8.31 -20.20 -2.23
CA VAL A 7 -8.80 -19.16 -3.16
C VAL A 7 -9.64 -18.13 -2.40
N THR A 8 -9.47 -16.86 -2.73
CA THR A 8 -10.25 -15.75 -2.16
C THR A 8 -10.59 -14.69 -3.22
N ARG A 9 -11.36 -13.70 -2.83
CA ARG A 9 -11.77 -12.60 -3.71
C ARG A 9 -11.61 -11.24 -3.04
N ILE A 10 -11.23 -10.24 -3.84
CA ILE A 10 -11.29 -8.82 -3.50
C ILE A 10 -12.12 -8.16 -4.60
N GLY A 11 -13.34 -7.73 -4.29
CA GLY A 11 -14.27 -7.27 -5.30
C GLY A 11 -14.49 -8.33 -6.39
N GLN A 12 -14.21 -7.99 -7.66
CA GLN A 12 -14.29 -8.92 -8.78
C GLN A 12 -13.00 -9.73 -9.00
N LEU A 13 -11.92 -9.38 -8.31
CA LEU A 13 -10.62 -10.01 -8.48
C LEU A 13 -10.52 -11.32 -7.69
N THR A 14 -10.30 -12.44 -8.40
CA THR A 14 -10.03 -13.74 -7.78
C THR A 14 -8.54 -13.94 -7.61
N LEU A 15 -8.13 -14.35 -6.41
CA LEU A 15 -6.75 -14.65 -6.02
C LEU A 15 -6.61 -16.15 -5.74
N ASP A 16 -5.52 -16.75 -6.22
CA ASP A 16 -5.25 -18.18 -6.04
C ASP A 16 -4.92 -18.56 -4.59
N ASN A 17 -4.47 -17.59 -3.80
CA ASN A 17 -4.22 -17.72 -2.36
C ASN A 17 -4.38 -16.37 -1.66
N ARG A 18 -4.23 -16.37 -0.32
CA ARG A 18 -4.44 -15.19 0.55
C ARG A 18 -3.16 -14.41 0.87
N ILE A 19 -2.06 -14.66 0.13
CA ILE A 19 -0.79 -13.99 0.33
C ILE A 19 -0.74 -12.74 -0.56
N VAL A 20 -0.50 -11.59 0.06
CA VAL A 20 -0.33 -10.31 -0.61
C VAL A 20 1.12 -9.84 -0.41
N ILE A 21 1.81 -9.46 -1.48
CA ILE A 21 3.06 -8.72 -1.37
C ILE A 21 2.71 -7.26 -1.21
N ALA A 22 3.01 -6.72 -0.01
CA ALA A 22 2.70 -5.34 0.34
C ALA A 22 3.54 -4.34 -0.48
N PRO A 23 3.04 -3.13 -0.74
CA PRO A 23 3.81 -2.09 -1.40
C PRO A 23 5.02 -1.68 -0.56
N MET A 24 6.20 -1.60 -1.19
CA MET A 24 7.48 -1.29 -0.56
C MET A 24 8.29 -0.38 -1.45
N CYS A 25 8.50 0.87 -1.05
CA CYS A 25 9.26 1.87 -1.80
C CYS A 25 10.69 1.39 -2.06
N GLN A 26 11.14 1.52 -3.31
CA GLN A 26 12.45 1.08 -3.77
C GLN A 26 13.42 2.25 -3.98
N TYR A 27 12.92 3.48 -4.04
CA TYR A 27 13.73 4.69 -4.20
C TYR A 27 14.72 4.59 -5.38
N SER A 28 14.30 3.95 -6.47
CA SER A 28 15.16 3.58 -7.61
C SER A 28 14.59 4.04 -8.96
N ALA A 29 13.59 4.91 -8.94
CA ALA A 29 13.05 5.56 -10.13
C ALA A 29 13.93 6.74 -10.57
N ASP A 30 13.87 7.06 -11.85
CA ASP A 30 14.50 8.23 -12.44
C ASP A 30 13.41 9.23 -12.84
N GLU A 31 13.31 10.35 -12.12
CA GLU A 31 12.23 11.33 -12.29
C GLU A 31 10.83 10.70 -12.36
N GLY A 32 10.55 9.77 -11.46
CA GLY A 32 9.29 9.03 -11.40
C GLY A 32 9.18 7.87 -12.39
N LYS A 33 10.10 7.72 -13.32
CA LYS A 33 10.11 6.67 -14.34
C LYS A 33 10.66 5.36 -13.78
N ALA A 34 9.96 4.26 -14.02
CA ALA A 34 10.45 2.93 -13.69
C ALA A 34 11.75 2.63 -14.45
N THR A 35 12.72 2.02 -13.75
CA THR A 35 14.03 1.67 -14.26
C THR A 35 14.21 0.15 -14.40
N SER A 36 15.40 -0.30 -14.81
CA SER A 36 15.74 -1.72 -14.79
C SER A 36 15.67 -2.35 -13.40
N TRP A 37 15.83 -1.55 -12.33
CA TRP A 37 15.63 -2.04 -10.96
C TRP A 37 14.22 -2.60 -10.76
N HIS A 38 13.19 -1.85 -11.16
CA HIS A 38 11.79 -2.26 -11.02
C HIS A 38 11.50 -3.55 -11.80
N ARG A 39 12.06 -3.70 -13.01
CA ARG A 39 11.93 -4.92 -13.82
C ARG A 39 12.51 -6.14 -13.11
N ILE A 40 13.71 -6.02 -12.51
CA ILE A 40 14.37 -7.11 -11.81
C ILE A 40 13.66 -7.41 -10.49
N HIS A 41 13.40 -6.40 -9.68
CA HIS A 41 12.79 -6.51 -8.37
C HIS A 41 11.37 -7.07 -8.42
N LEU A 42 10.51 -6.46 -9.24
CA LEU A 42 9.11 -6.90 -9.37
C LEU A 42 9.03 -8.25 -10.10
N GLY A 43 9.92 -8.52 -11.07
CA GLY A 43 10.02 -9.82 -11.73
C GLY A 43 10.33 -10.95 -10.76
N GLN A 44 11.27 -10.73 -9.83
CA GLN A 44 11.58 -11.69 -8.78
C GLN A 44 10.37 -11.97 -7.88
N LEU A 45 9.68 -10.92 -7.43
CA LEU A 45 8.49 -11.04 -6.58
C LEU A 45 7.30 -11.67 -7.33
N ALA A 46 7.18 -11.41 -8.64
CA ALA A 46 6.13 -11.98 -9.48
C ALA A 46 6.23 -13.51 -9.63
N PHE A 47 7.40 -14.09 -9.37
CA PHE A 47 7.62 -15.55 -9.38
C PHE A 47 7.44 -16.20 -8.00
N SER A 48 7.12 -15.44 -6.98
CA SER A 48 6.97 -15.91 -5.60
C SER A 48 5.82 -16.90 -5.40
N GLY A 49 4.79 -16.87 -6.26
CA GLY A 49 3.57 -17.65 -6.07
C GLY A 49 2.55 -17.01 -5.12
N ALA A 50 2.75 -15.75 -4.68
CA ALA A 50 1.74 -15.00 -3.95
C ALA A 50 0.52 -14.72 -4.84
N GLY A 51 -0.65 -14.52 -4.23
CA GLY A 51 -1.90 -14.24 -4.95
C GLY A 51 -1.96 -12.84 -5.54
N LEU A 52 -1.31 -11.86 -4.89
CA LEU A 52 -1.33 -10.44 -5.29
C LEU A 52 0.02 -9.78 -5.00
N LEU A 53 0.51 -9.00 -5.96
CA LEU A 53 1.65 -8.10 -5.80
C LEU A 53 1.16 -6.65 -5.95
N ILE A 54 1.28 -5.85 -4.89
CA ILE A 54 0.97 -4.42 -4.93
C ILE A 54 2.28 -3.65 -5.09
N LEU A 55 2.42 -2.91 -6.18
CA LEU A 55 3.59 -2.08 -6.43
C LEU A 55 3.70 -0.96 -5.39
N GLU A 56 4.92 -0.51 -5.19
CA GLU A 56 5.29 0.55 -4.23
C GLU A 56 4.42 1.81 -4.34
N ALA A 57 4.44 2.62 -3.28
CA ALA A 57 3.78 3.92 -3.28
C ALA A 57 4.24 4.73 -4.50
N THR A 58 3.28 4.99 -5.39
CA THR A 58 3.48 5.63 -6.68
C THR A 58 2.88 7.02 -6.61
N ALA A 59 3.72 8.03 -6.78
CA ALA A 59 3.32 9.42 -6.65
C ALA A 59 2.39 9.86 -7.79
N VAL A 60 1.31 10.57 -7.43
CA VAL A 60 0.32 11.09 -8.39
C VAL A 60 0.70 12.42 -9.02
N GLU A 61 1.73 13.08 -8.48
CA GLU A 61 2.39 14.27 -9.03
C GLU A 61 3.84 14.34 -8.56
N PRO A 62 4.74 15.07 -9.25
CA PRO A 62 6.15 15.15 -8.87
C PRO A 62 6.39 15.57 -7.41
N ALA A 63 5.63 16.57 -6.92
CA ALA A 63 5.72 17.04 -5.53
C ALA A 63 5.23 16.03 -4.49
N GLY A 64 4.48 15.02 -4.92
CA GLY A 64 3.96 13.95 -4.06
C GLY A 64 4.94 12.85 -3.74
N ARG A 65 6.14 12.83 -4.33
CA ARG A 65 7.18 11.83 -4.06
C ARG A 65 7.73 11.95 -2.64
N ILE A 66 8.05 10.83 -2.01
CA ILE A 66 8.79 10.81 -0.73
C ILE A 66 10.21 11.31 -0.98
N SER A 67 10.87 10.75 -2.01
CA SER A 67 12.24 11.06 -2.41
C SER A 67 12.32 11.33 -3.92
N PRO A 68 13.43 11.91 -4.41
CA PRO A 68 13.67 12.02 -5.85
C PRO A 68 13.60 10.69 -6.61
N GLY A 69 13.90 9.59 -5.92
CA GLY A 69 13.92 8.24 -6.50
C GLY A 69 12.58 7.49 -6.44
N ASP A 70 11.48 8.12 -6.06
CA ASP A 70 10.17 7.45 -5.98
C ASP A 70 9.54 7.28 -7.36
N LEU A 71 8.82 6.14 -7.50
CA LEU A 71 8.00 5.86 -8.67
C LEU A 71 6.85 6.88 -8.78
N GLY A 72 6.49 7.24 -10.00
CA GLY A 72 5.40 8.14 -10.33
C GLY A 72 4.49 7.60 -11.43
N LEU A 73 3.27 8.16 -11.52
CA LEU A 73 2.32 7.83 -12.58
C LEU A 73 1.49 9.06 -12.98
N TRP A 74 2.15 10.20 -13.16
CA TRP A 74 1.48 11.50 -13.37
C TRP A 74 1.42 11.97 -14.81
N ASP A 75 2.23 11.38 -15.71
CA ASP A 75 2.32 11.76 -17.12
C ASP A 75 2.54 10.54 -18.03
N ASP A 76 2.66 10.78 -19.34
CA ASP A 76 2.82 9.72 -20.32
C ASP A 76 4.22 9.11 -20.28
N GLU A 77 5.25 9.83 -19.83
CA GLU A 77 6.60 9.31 -19.72
C GLU A 77 6.68 8.28 -18.57
N THR A 78 6.13 8.61 -17.42
CA THR A 78 6.05 7.69 -16.26
C THR A 78 5.17 6.48 -16.57
N GLU A 79 4.03 6.68 -17.27
CA GLU A 79 3.17 5.59 -17.72
C GLU A 79 3.90 4.64 -18.69
N ASN A 80 4.58 5.18 -19.70
CA ASN A 80 5.29 4.37 -20.70
C ASN A 80 6.47 3.60 -20.09
N ALA A 81 7.21 4.21 -19.15
CA ALA A 81 8.30 3.53 -18.46
C ALA A 81 7.79 2.34 -17.63
N LEU A 82 6.66 2.50 -16.94
CA LEU A 82 6.05 1.43 -16.16
C LEU A 82 5.39 0.34 -17.03
N ARG A 83 4.88 0.70 -18.21
CA ARG A 83 4.27 -0.23 -19.17
C ARG A 83 5.20 -1.39 -19.51
N GLY A 84 6.46 -1.11 -19.85
CA GLY A 84 7.42 -2.16 -20.17
C GLY A 84 7.68 -3.12 -19.01
N VAL A 85 7.64 -2.65 -17.78
CA VAL A 85 7.78 -3.52 -16.59
C VAL A 85 6.57 -4.43 -16.42
N VAL A 86 5.36 -3.87 -16.56
CA VAL A 86 4.10 -4.63 -16.43
C VAL A 86 3.98 -5.70 -17.53
N GLU A 87 4.33 -5.34 -18.76
CA GLU A 87 4.31 -6.26 -19.91
C GLU A 87 5.27 -7.44 -19.72
N ASP A 88 6.51 -7.18 -19.25
CA ASP A 88 7.49 -8.21 -18.95
C ASP A 88 7.02 -9.16 -17.84
N ILE A 89 6.40 -8.64 -16.78
CA ILE A 89 5.85 -9.48 -15.71
C ILE A 89 4.73 -10.37 -16.25
N ARG A 90 3.78 -9.80 -16.99
CA ARG A 90 2.62 -10.53 -17.51
C ARG A 90 2.99 -11.58 -18.54
N ALA A 91 4.11 -11.42 -19.26
CA ALA A 91 4.61 -12.42 -20.18
C ALA A 91 5.03 -13.73 -19.48
N TRP A 92 5.37 -13.67 -18.18
CA TRP A 92 5.97 -14.80 -17.48
C TRP A 92 5.27 -15.19 -16.18
N SER A 93 4.38 -14.34 -15.64
CA SER A 93 3.69 -14.61 -14.39
C SER A 93 2.20 -14.30 -14.46
N PRO A 94 1.33 -15.18 -13.93
CA PRO A 94 -0.10 -14.92 -13.81
C PRO A 94 -0.45 -14.11 -12.54
N ILE A 95 0.53 -13.68 -11.76
CA ILE A 95 0.29 -12.96 -10.50
C ILE A 95 -0.62 -11.76 -10.74
N ARG A 96 -1.56 -11.54 -9.83
CA ARG A 96 -2.40 -10.34 -9.88
C ARG A 96 -1.60 -9.12 -9.48
N LEU A 97 -1.74 -8.03 -10.25
CA LEU A 97 -1.00 -6.79 -10.05
C LEU A 97 -1.90 -5.68 -9.52
N GLY A 98 -1.51 -5.15 -8.38
CA GLY A 98 -2.03 -3.91 -7.83
C GLY A 98 -0.99 -2.79 -7.85
N ILE A 99 -1.43 -1.55 -7.67
CA ILE A 99 -0.56 -0.39 -7.53
C ILE A 99 -1.05 0.49 -6.40
N GLN A 100 -0.13 0.95 -5.56
CA GLN A 100 -0.46 1.90 -4.50
C GLN A 100 -0.27 3.33 -5.00
N LEU A 101 -1.34 4.13 -5.03
CA LEU A 101 -1.29 5.54 -5.38
C LEU A 101 -1.20 6.40 -4.12
N GLY A 102 -0.28 7.35 -4.10
CA GLY A 102 0.00 8.15 -2.93
C GLY A 102 0.50 9.56 -3.21
N HIS A 103 0.54 10.35 -2.14
CA HIS A 103 1.17 11.66 -2.07
C HIS A 103 1.79 11.81 -0.69
N ALA A 104 3.08 12.07 -0.62
CA ALA A 104 3.81 12.06 0.66
C ALA A 104 3.47 13.25 1.59
N GLY A 105 2.88 14.32 1.06
CA GLY A 105 2.52 15.47 1.87
C GLY A 105 3.73 16.10 2.55
N ARG A 106 3.65 16.36 3.86
CA ARG A 106 4.75 16.95 4.65
C ARG A 106 5.99 16.05 4.77
N LYS A 107 5.86 14.76 4.46
CA LYS A 107 6.96 13.79 4.47
C LYS A 107 7.60 13.60 3.08
N ALA A 108 7.26 14.47 2.12
CA ALA A 108 7.90 14.54 0.81
C ALA A 108 9.27 15.22 0.88
N SER A 109 10.00 15.19 -0.24
CA SER A 109 11.29 15.89 -0.38
C SER A 109 12.36 15.38 0.59
N CYS A 110 12.44 14.07 0.80
CA CYS A 110 13.42 13.43 1.67
C CYS A 110 14.48 12.66 0.88
N ALA A 111 15.66 12.53 1.47
CA ALA A 111 16.67 11.60 1.00
C ALA A 111 16.17 10.15 1.14
N ALA A 112 16.72 9.23 0.35
CA ALA A 112 16.44 7.80 0.53
C ALA A 112 16.88 7.33 1.95
N PRO A 113 16.24 6.28 2.53
CA PRO A 113 16.54 5.84 3.90
C PRO A 113 18.01 5.53 4.16
N TRP A 114 18.70 4.92 3.18
CA TRP A 114 20.14 4.63 3.29
C TRP A 114 21.05 5.85 3.11
N GLN A 115 20.48 7.01 2.75
CA GLN A 115 21.14 8.32 2.70
C GLN A 115 20.75 9.19 3.91
N GLY A 116 20.08 8.60 4.93
CA GLY A 116 19.70 9.25 6.16
C GLY A 116 18.22 9.66 6.26
N GLY A 117 17.45 9.62 5.17
CA GLY A 117 15.99 9.86 5.19
C GLY A 117 15.55 11.28 5.61
N HIS A 118 16.49 12.23 5.74
CA HIS A 118 16.24 13.60 6.16
C HIS A 118 15.59 14.43 5.04
N GLN A 119 14.91 15.51 5.40
CA GLN A 119 14.35 16.44 4.43
C GLN A 119 15.47 17.14 3.63
N LEU A 120 15.36 17.15 2.30
CA LEU A 120 16.33 17.77 1.41
C LEU A 120 16.20 19.30 1.41
N ALA A 121 17.35 19.99 1.35
CA ALA A 121 17.35 21.43 1.16
C ALA A 121 16.90 21.81 -0.27
N LEU A 122 16.29 22.99 -0.44
CA LEU A 122 15.79 23.44 -1.75
C LEU A 122 16.88 23.55 -2.82
N ASN A 123 18.10 23.91 -2.41
CA ASN A 123 19.26 24.01 -3.28
C ASN A 123 19.98 22.66 -3.49
N ASP A 124 19.47 21.59 -2.88
CA ASP A 124 20.03 20.24 -2.94
C ASP A 124 19.01 19.22 -3.48
N GLY A 125 18.26 19.64 -4.49
CA GLY A 125 17.26 18.81 -5.16
C GLY A 125 15.93 18.63 -4.38
N GLY A 126 15.78 19.30 -3.25
CA GLY A 126 14.51 19.30 -2.50
C GLY A 126 13.47 20.27 -3.08
N TRP A 127 12.23 20.11 -2.63
CA TRP A 127 11.10 20.97 -3.04
C TRP A 127 10.23 21.36 -1.85
N GLN A 128 9.39 22.38 -2.03
CA GLN A 128 8.42 22.77 -1.02
C GLN A 128 7.34 21.70 -0.89
N THR A 129 7.19 21.19 0.31
CA THR A 129 6.15 20.20 0.65
C THR A 129 4.82 20.86 0.93
N VAL A 130 3.74 20.10 0.87
CA VAL A 130 2.38 20.54 1.15
C VAL A 130 1.72 19.64 2.20
N ALA A 131 0.75 20.17 2.94
CA ALA A 131 0.01 19.41 3.96
C ALA A 131 -1.35 20.07 4.24
N PRO A 132 -2.26 19.42 4.98
CA PRO A 132 -3.49 20.08 5.44
C PRO A 132 -3.23 21.32 6.29
N SER A 133 -2.12 21.36 7.01
CA SER A 133 -1.71 22.51 7.85
C SER A 133 -0.19 22.66 7.85
N ALA A 134 0.32 23.86 8.14
CA ALA A 134 1.76 24.18 8.13
C ALA A 134 2.49 23.61 9.36
N VAL A 135 2.34 22.30 9.62
CA VAL A 135 2.97 21.57 10.74
C VAL A 135 4.05 20.65 10.18
N ALA A 136 5.32 20.93 10.49
CA ALA A 136 6.47 20.11 10.08
C ALA A 136 6.38 18.68 10.66
N PHE A 137 7.08 17.71 10.06
CA PHE A 137 7.13 16.35 10.58
C PHE A 137 8.14 16.22 11.74
N HIS A 138 9.37 16.69 11.55
CA HIS A 138 10.37 16.78 12.62
C HIS A 138 10.58 18.23 13.03
N ASP A 139 11.01 18.42 14.25
CA ASP A 139 11.53 19.72 14.70
C ASP A 139 12.74 20.09 13.84
N GLY A 140 12.71 21.30 13.28
CA GLY A 140 13.77 21.79 12.39
C GLY A 140 13.55 21.51 10.89
N ASP A 141 12.59 20.66 10.51
CA ASP A 141 12.19 20.52 9.13
C ASP A 141 11.51 21.81 8.62
N ARG A 142 11.63 22.06 7.31
CA ARG A 142 10.89 23.14 6.65
C ARG A 142 9.40 22.84 6.74
N ALA A 143 8.62 23.77 7.28
CA ALA A 143 7.18 23.63 7.35
C ALA A 143 6.56 23.46 5.95
N PRO A 144 5.59 22.57 5.78
CA PRO A 144 4.85 22.44 4.54
C PRO A 144 3.99 23.69 4.30
N ALA A 145 3.71 23.99 3.04
CA ALA A 145 2.68 24.95 2.69
C ALA A 145 1.29 24.31 2.97
N GLU A 146 0.41 25.09 3.60
CA GLU A 146 -0.97 24.65 3.82
C GLU A 146 -1.71 24.61 2.48
N LEU A 147 -2.41 23.51 2.21
CA LEU A 147 -3.17 23.30 0.98
C LEU A 147 -4.40 24.23 0.94
N SER A 148 -4.52 25.00 -0.13
CA SER A 148 -5.77 25.69 -0.48
C SER A 148 -6.80 24.68 -1.02
N HIS A 149 -8.08 25.08 -1.09
CA HIS A 149 -9.12 24.27 -1.76
C HIS A 149 -8.79 23.99 -3.22
N ALA A 150 -8.15 24.94 -3.92
CA ALA A 150 -7.70 24.76 -5.30
C ALA A 150 -6.60 23.70 -5.42
N ASP A 151 -5.63 23.67 -4.49
CA ASP A 151 -4.60 22.64 -4.44
C ASP A 151 -5.18 21.26 -4.14
N MET A 152 -6.11 21.18 -3.19
CA MET A 152 -6.81 19.94 -2.86
C MET A 152 -7.58 19.38 -4.07
N ALA A 153 -8.28 20.27 -4.81
CA ALA A 153 -8.99 19.88 -6.04
C ALA A 153 -8.01 19.39 -7.12
N ARG A 154 -6.87 20.05 -7.30
CA ARG A 154 -5.80 19.68 -8.23
C ARG A 154 -5.20 18.32 -7.89
N ILE A 155 -4.86 18.08 -6.61
CA ILE A 155 -4.30 16.81 -6.16
C ILE A 155 -5.32 15.68 -6.31
N LYS A 156 -6.60 15.91 -5.97
CA LYS A 156 -7.68 14.94 -6.21
C LYS A 156 -7.79 14.57 -7.69
N ALA A 157 -7.70 15.54 -8.59
CA ALA A 157 -7.68 15.29 -10.03
C ALA A 157 -6.43 14.48 -10.47
N ALA A 158 -5.26 14.71 -9.85
CA ALA A 158 -4.05 13.95 -10.11
C ALA A 158 -4.20 12.48 -9.67
N PHE A 159 -4.82 12.20 -8.53
CA PHE A 159 -5.17 10.84 -8.12
C PHE A 159 -6.05 10.13 -9.15
N VAL A 160 -7.08 10.80 -9.65
CA VAL A 160 -7.97 10.26 -10.68
C VAL A 160 -7.21 9.98 -11.98
N ALA A 161 -6.37 10.92 -12.43
CA ALA A 161 -5.57 10.75 -13.63
C ALA A 161 -4.61 9.55 -13.52
N SER A 162 -3.94 9.39 -12.37
CA SER A 162 -3.06 8.24 -12.10
C SER A 162 -3.84 6.93 -12.02
N ALA A 163 -5.05 6.92 -11.46
CA ALA A 163 -5.91 5.75 -11.43
C ALA A 163 -6.32 5.29 -12.84
N LEU A 164 -6.66 6.21 -13.73
CA LEU A 164 -6.96 5.92 -15.14
C LEU A 164 -5.73 5.42 -15.91
N ARG A 165 -4.53 5.94 -15.59
CA ARG A 165 -3.27 5.41 -16.13
C ARG A 165 -3.01 3.98 -15.67
N ALA A 166 -3.22 3.69 -14.38
CA ALA A 166 -3.11 2.33 -13.84
C ALA A 166 -4.07 1.35 -14.55
N GLN A 167 -5.32 1.79 -14.81
CA GLN A 167 -6.30 1.01 -15.57
C GLN A 167 -5.80 0.71 -17.00
N ARG A 168 -5.26 1.71 -17.72
CA ARG A 168 -4.70 1.52 -19.07
C ARG A 168 -3.48 0.60 -19.11
N LEU A 169 -2.70 0.56 -18.02
CA LEU A 169 -1.57 -0.35 -17.85
C LEU A 169 -2.01 -1.80 -17.53
N GLY A 170 -3.30 -2.02 -17.29
CA GLY A 170 -3.86 -3.33 -16.98
C GLY A 170 -3.66 -3.77 -15.54
N PHE A 171 -3.43 -2.85 -14.59
CA PHE A 171 -3.53 -3.19 -13.17
C PHE A 171 -4.96 -3.64 -12.83
N GLU A 172 -5.08 -4.61 -11.95
CA GLU A 172 -6.36 -5.18 -11.55
C GLU A 172 -6.84 -4.60 -10.22
N LEU A 173 -5.93 -3.91 -9.49
CA LEU A 173 -6.22 -3.36 -8.17
C LEU A 173 -5.52 -2.02 -7.98
N ILE A 174 -6.22 -1.07 -7.37
CA ILE A 174 -5.67 0.18 -6.84
C ILE A 174 -5.75 0.17 -5.33
N GLU A 175 -4.65 0.51 -4.68
CA GLU A 175 -4.59 0.81 -3.26
C GLU A 175 -4.37 2.30 -3.05
N LEU A 176 -5.32 2.98 -2.39
CA LEU A 176 -5.14 4.37 -2.01
C LEU A 176 -4.32 4.43 -0.72
N HIS A 177 -3.22 5.16 -0.74
CA HIS A 177 -2.33 5.29 0.43
C HIS A 177 -2.84 6.34 1.41
N ALA A 178 -3.54 5.91 2.47
CA ALA A 178 -4.02 6.74 3.56
C ALA A 178 -3.37 6.38 4.92
N ALA A 179 -2.10 5.96 4.89
CA ALA A 179 -1.35 5.47 6.04
C ALA A 179 0.01 6.19 6.20
N HIS A 180 0.76 5.81 7.23
CA HIS A 180 2.17 6.09 7.47
C HIS A 180 2.54 7.58 7.53
N GLY A 181 1.58 8.45 7.85
CA GLY A 181 1.81 9.88 7.95
C GLY A 181 1.93 10.60 6.61
N TYR A 182 1.49 9.98 5.49
CA TYR A 182 1.42 10.63 4.20
C TYR A 182 0.15 11.48 4.06
N LEU A 183 -0.04 12.16 2.93
CA LEU A 183 -0.99 13.26 2.81
C LEU A 183 -2.41 12.92 3.30
N LEU A 184 -2.98 11.80 2.89
CA LEU A 184 -4.35 11.46 3.28
C LEU A 184 -4.44 11.10 4.77
N HIS A 185 -3.41 10.45 5.33
CA HIS A 185 -3.32 10.23 6.77
C HIS A 185 -3.15 11.56 7.53
N GLN A 186 -2.41 12.53 6.96
CA GLN A 186 -2.27 13.86 7.56
C GLN A 186 -3.61 14.59 7.70
N PHE A 187 -4.56 14.36 6.79
CA PHE A 187 -5.93 14.88 6.93
C PHE A 187 -6.71 14.20 8.06
N LEU A 188 -6.55 12.88 8.21
CA LEU A 188 -7.27 12.09 9.20
C LEU A 188 -6.89 12.44 10.63
N SER A 189 -5.60 12.62 10.91
CA SER A 189 -5.10 12.84 12.27
C SER A 189 -5.23 14.29 12.73
N PRO A 190 -5.75 14.55 13.95
CA PRO A 190 -5.79 15.89 14.50
C PRO A 190 -4.41 16.45 14.86
N LEU A 191 -3.37 15.60 14.96
CA LEU A 191 -1.99 16.05 15.24
C LEU A 191 -1.39 16.81 14.06
N SER A 192 -1.79 16.52 12.83
CA SER A 192 -1.29 17.14 11.61
C SER A 192 -2.32 18.01 10.89
N ASN A 193 -3.61 17.79 11.15
CA ASN A 193 -4.70 18.56 10.57
C ASN A 193 -5.27 19.54 11.60
N GLN A 194 -4.82 20.78 11.53
CA GLN A 194 -5.25 21.90 12.39
C GLN A 194 -6.15 22.89 11.64
N ARG A 195 -6.73 22.46 10.50
CA ARG A 195 -7.65 23.28 9.70
C ARG A 195 -8.90 23.66 10.49
N ARG A 196 -9.44 24.84 10.15
CA ARG A 196 -10.65 25.39 10.77
C ARG A 196 -11.82 25.50 9.78
N ASP A 197 -11.66 24.96 8.58
CA ASP A 197 -12.69 24.85 7.57
C ASP A 197 -13.37 23.47 7.61
N GLU A 198 -14.15 23.13 6.58
CA GLU A 198 -14.90 21.87 6.46
C GLU A 198 -14.01 20.62 6.30
N TYR A 199 -12.68 20.76 6.24
CA TYR A 199 -11.71 19.66 6.14
C TYR A 199 -10.92 19.43 7.44
N GLY A 200 -11.25 20.15 8.53
CA GLY A 200 -10.57 20.01 9.82
C GLY A 200 -11.50 20.06 11.03
N GLY A 201 -10.97 19.84 12.23
CA GLY A 201 -11.70 19.80 13.47
C GLY A 201 -12.41 18.47 13.74
N SER A 202 -13.69 18.34 13.42
CA SER A 202 -14.45 17.12 13.70
C SER A 202 -13.94 15.90 12.92
N LEU A 203 -14.26 14.70 13.39
CA LEU A 203 -13.91 13.46 12.70
C LEU A 203 -14.43 13.44 11.26
N GLU A 204 -15.68 13.82 11.05
CA GLU A 204 -16.33 13.87 9.74
C GLU A 204 -15.58 14.80 8.79
N ASN A 205 -15.16 15.96 9.26
CA ASN A 205 -14.40 16.93 8.48
C ASN A 205 -13.01 16.40 8.12
N ARG A 206 -12.31 15.77 9.06
CA ARG A 206 -10.98 15.20 8.81
C ARG A 206 -11.01 14.02 7.84
N MET A 207 -12.08 13.23 7.83
CA MET A 207 -12.30 12.15 6.88
C MET A 207 -12.72 12.64 5.49
N ARG A 208 -13.28 13.84 5.36
CA ARG A 208 -13.91 14.36 4.14
C ARG A 208 -13.01 14.28 2.92
N TYR A 209 -11.82 14.87 2.99
CA TYR A 209 -10.92 14.88 1.83
C TYR A 209 -10.43 13.49 1.41
N PRO A 210 -9.96 12.60 2.30
CA PRO A 210 -9.65 11.22 1.93
C PRO A 210 -10.83 10.46 1.31
N LEU A 211 -12.06 10.65 1.80
CA LEU A 211 -13.26 10.03 1.24
C LEU A 211 -13.62 10.59 -0.13
N GLU A 212 -13.45 11.90 -0.35
CA GLU A 212 -13.65 12.52 -1.66
C GLU A 212 -12.65 12.01 -2.71
N VAL A 213 -11.37 11.84 -2.33
CA VAL A 213 -10.35 11.28 -3.21
C VAL A 213 -10.70 9.83 -3.56
N PHE A 214 -11.04 9.01 -2.56
CA PHE A 214 -11.47 7.63 -2.78
C PHE A 214 -12.68 7.55 -3.72
N LYS A 215 -13.73 8.31 -3.44
CA LYS A 215 -14.96 8.36 -4.24
C LYS A 215 -14.65 8.73 -5.70
N ALA A 216 -13.83 9.75 -5.92
CA ALA A 216 -13.46 10.21 -7.26
C ALA A 216 -12.70 9.12 -8.05
N ILE A 217 -11.78 8.38 -7.41
CA ILE A 217 -11.10 7.23 -8.02
C ILE A 217 -12.11 6.14 -8.36
N ARG A 218 -12.97 5.74 -7.39
CA ARG A 218 -13.97 4.68 -7.57
C ARG A 218 -14.92 4.99 -8.75
N GLU A 219 -15.40 6.23 -8.82
CA GLU A 219 -16.26 6.68 -9.92
C GLU A 219 -15.54 6.65 -11.27
N ALA A 220 -14.27 7.05 -11.32
CA ALA A 220 -13.49 7.11 -12.55
C ALA A 220 -13.19 5.72 -13.13
N VAL A 221 -12.78 4.74 -12.31
CA VAL A 221 -12.42 3.39 -12.78
C VAL A 221 -13.62 2.43 -12.84
N GLY A 222 -14.76 2.81 -12.26
CA GLY A 222 -15.97 1.98 -12.21
C GLY A 222 -15.71 0.65 -11.51
N ASN A 223 -16.37 -0.42 -11.92
CA ASN A 223 -16.23 -1.76 -11.35
C ASN A 223 -15.20 -2.63 -12.09
N THR A 224 -14.36 -2.03 -12.94
CA THR A 224 -13.37 -2.79 -13.74
C THR A 224 -12.12 -3.14 -12.97
N MET A 225 -11.86 -2.45 -11.86
CA MET A 225 -10.72 -2.67 -10.97
C MET A 225 -11.21 -2.79 -9.53
N ALA A 226 -10.52 -3.59 -8.72
CA ALA A 226 -10.65 -3.52 -7.28
C ALA A 226 -10.02 -2.21 -6.76
N VAL A 227 -10.69 -1.52 -5.87
CA VAL A 227 -10.18 -0.30 -5.23
C VAL A 227 -10.33 -0.41 -3.73
N GLY A 228 -9.22 -0.29 -3.00
CA GLY A 228 -9.22 -0.29 -1.55
C GLY A 228 -8.27 0.74 -0.98
N VAL A 229 -8.20 0.76 0.34
CA VAL A 229 -7.42 1.77 1.07
C VAL A 229 -6.49 1.10 2.07
N ARG A 230 -5.22 1.52 2.05
CA ARG A 230 -4.30 1.22 3.15
C ARG A 230 -4.35 2.36 4.16
N LEU A 231 -4.66 2.02 5.40
CA LEU A 231 -4.74 2.99 6.50
C LEU A 231 -3.78 2.63 7.65
N SER A 232 -3.38 3.63 8.43
CA SER A 232 -2.79 3.42 9.75
C SER A 232 -3.90 3.44 10.79
N ALA A 233 -4.10 2.31 11.47
CA ALA A 233 -5.20 2.16 12.43
C ALA A 233 -5.03 3.05 13.67
N THR A 234 -3.81 3.46 13.99
CA THR A 234 -3.51 4.36 15.11
C THR A 234 -2.21 5.12 14.86
N ASP A 235 -2.11 6.32 15.41
CA ASP A 235 -0.88 7.12 15.41
C ASP A 235 0.11 6.68 16.48
N TRP A 236 -0.31 5.84 17.45
CA TRP A 236 0.46 5.47 18.63
C TRP A 236 0.87 6.69 19.49
N VAL A 237 0.05 7.74 19.46
CA VAL A 237 0.22 8.99 20.21
C VAL A 237 -1.12 9.37 20.81
N GLU A 238 -1.11 9.75 22.09
CA GLU A 238 -2.32 10.24 22.77
C GLU A 238 -2.90 11.47 22.06
N GLY A 239 -4.21 11.50 21.91
CA GLY A 239 -4.93 12.58 21.20
C GLY A 239 -4.78 12.54 19.69
N GLY A 240 -4.11 11.52 19.11
CA GLY A 240 -4.00 11.31 17.68
C GLY A 240 -5.16 10.53 17.08
N TRP A 241 -4.93 10.00 15.89
CA TRP A 241 -5.81 9.06 15.22
C TRP A 241 -5.75 7.69 15.92
N ASP A 242 -6.90 7.03 16.08
CA ASP A 242 -7.05 5.78 16.81
C ASP A 242 -7.88 4.73 16.06
N CYS A 243 -7.98 3.52 16.64
CA CYS A 243 -8.68 2.40 16.02
C CYS A 243 -10.20 2.64 15.88
N GLU A 244 -10.84 3.34 16.82
CA GLU A 244 -12.29 3.64 16.73
C GLU A 244 -12.58 4.57 15.55
N GLN A 245 -11.74 5.58 15.33
CA GLN A 245 -11.83 6.47 14.18
C GLN A 245 -11.55 5.71 12.88
N SER A 246 -10.58 4.77 12.89
CA SER A 246 -10.27 3.91 11.74
C SER A 246 -11.43 2.98 11.37
N ILE A 247 -12.15 2.45 12.34
CA ILE A 247 -13.38 1.66 12.11
C ILE A 247 -14.42 2.53 11.39
N LYS A 248 -14.69 3.74 11.90
CA LYS A 248 -15.68 4.65 11.28
C LYS A 248 -15.26 5.03 9.85
N PHE A 249 -13.98 5.28 9.63
CA PHE A 249 -13.45 5.56 8.30
C PHE A 249 -13.63 4.37 7.35
N SER A 250 -13.33 3.15 7.82
CA SER A 250 -13.51 1.91 7.06
C SER A 250 -14.96 1.65 6.67
N GLN A 251 -15.91 1.92 7.56
CA GLN A 251 -17.35 1.82 7.29
C GLN A 251 -17.81 2.83 6.23
N GLN A 252 -17.28 4.06 6.26
CA GLN A 252 -17.56 5.05 5.22
C GLN A 252 -16.98 4.63 3.87
N LEU A 253 -15.75 4.09 3.84
CA LEU A 253 -15.13 3.55 2.64
C LEU A 253 -15.94 2.38 2.06
N GLU A 254 -16.41 1.45 2.89
CA GLU A 254 -17.30 0.36 2.47
C GLU A 254 -18.58 0.91 1.83
N THR A 255 -19.22 1.90 2.46
CA THR A 255 -20.41 2.55 1.93
C THR A 255 -20.15 3.22 0.56
N LEU A 256 -18.94 3.72 0.33
CA LEU A 256 -18.51 4.30 -0.95
C LEU A 256 -18.06 3.26 -1.98
N GLY A 257 -18.12 1.97 -1.66
CA GLY A 257 -17.77 0.87 -2.56
C GLY A 257 -16.29 0.50 -2.57
N SER A 258 -15.62 0.59 -1.41
CA SER A 258 -14.30 -0.01 -1.23
C SER A 258 -14.39 -1.53 -1.31
N ASP A 259 -13.44 -2.16 -2.01
CA ASP A 259 -13.40 -3.61 -2.17
C ASP A 259 -12.60 -4.29 -1.04
N TYR A 260 -11.77 -3.55 -0.29
CA TYR A 260 -10.99 -4.06 0.84
C TYR A 260 -10.40 -2.93 1.69
N ILE A 261 -9.95 -3.29 2.90
CA ILE A 261 -9.15 -2.43 3.78
C ILE A 261 -7.81 -3.13 4.07
N HIS A 262 -6.69 -2.43 3.93
CA HIS A 262 -5.35 -2.92 4.29
C HIS A 262 -4.87 -2.19 5.56
N VAL A 263 -4.74 -2.92 6.65
CA VAL A 263 -4.56 -2.34 7.99
C VAL A 263 -3.09 -2.35 8.40
N SER A 264 -2.52 -1.15 8.52
CA SER A 264 -1.20 -0.88 9.07
C SER A 264 -1.32 0.00 10.32
N SER A 265 -0.24 0.62 10.79
CA SER A 265 -0.26 1.59 11.90
C SER A 265 0.93 2.52 11.90
N GLY A 266 0.81 3.65 12.59
CA GLY A 266 1.89 4.60 12.84
C GLY A 266 2.34 5.41 11.61
N GLY A 267 3.49 6.05 11.76
CA GLY A 267 4.16 6.84 10.73
C GLY A 267 3.78 8.32 10.71
N LEU A 268 2.78 8.74 11.49
CA LEU A 268 2.31 10.13 11.46
C LEU A 268 3.20 11.08 12.28
N SER A 269 3.70 10.62 13.40
CA SER A 269 4.48 11.44 14.34
C SER A 269 5.78 10.74 14.73
N PRO A 270 6.90 11.47 14.86
CA PRO A 270 8.12 10.92 15.42
C PRO A 270 7.99 10.56 16.92
N GLN A 271 6.95 11.05 17.60
CA GLN A 271 6.65 10.76 19.02
C GLN A 271 5.90 9.44 19.22
N GLN A 272 5.62 8.69 18.16
CA GLN A 272 4.91 7.41 18.23
C GLN A 272 5.63 6.40 19.14
N ALA A 273 4.88 5.78 20.07
CA ALA A 273 5.39 4.76 20.99
C ALA A 273 4.87 3.38 20.61
N ILE A 274 5.52 2.75 19.62
CA ILE A 274 5.08 1.46 19.07
C ILE A 274 5.74 0.31 19.83
N THR A 275 4.94 -0.59 20.41
CA THR A 275 5.43 -1.88 20.91
C THR A 275 5.48 -2.86 19.73
N VAL A 276 6.67 -3.04 19.18
CA VAL A 276 6.90 -3.87 17.99
C VAL A 276 7.05 -5.34 18.38
N GLY A 277 6.32 -6.24 17.70
CA GLY A 277 6.40 -7.69 17.88
C GLY A 277 5.69 -8.42 16.74
N PRO A 278 5.84 -9.76 16.63
CA PRO A 278 5.17 -10.54 15.60
C PRO A 278 3.64 -10.33 15.61
N GLY A 279 3.08 -9.87 14.49
CA GLY A 279 1.63 -9.65 14.36
C GLY A 279 1.09 -8.43 15.11
N TYR A 280 1.92 -7.48 15.56
CA TYR A 280 1.53 -6.37 16.43
C TYR A 280 0.38 -5.49 15.87
N GLN A 281 0.09 -5.55 14.59
CA GLN A 281 -1.02 -4.82 13.96
C GLN A 281 -2.27 -5.68 13.74
N LEU A 282 -2.19 -7.00 13.92
CA LEU A 282 -3.34 -7.90 13.72
C LEU A 282 -4.54 -7.59 14.62
N PRO A 283 -4.38 -7.16 15.88
CA PRO A 283 -5.53 -6.76 16.71
C PRO A 283 -6.37 -5.65 16.03
N PHE A 284 -5.74 -4.67 15.42
CA PHE A 284 -6.46 -3.61 14.69
C PHE A 284 -7.16 -4.13 13.44
N ALA A 285 -6.52 -5.05 12.71
CA ALA A 285 -7.12 -5.67 11.54
C ALA A 285 -8.37 -6.47 11.94
N ARG A 286 -8.31 -7.24 13.02
CA ARG A 286 -9.44 -7.97 13.59
C ARG A 286 -10.58 -7.05 14.00
N ASP A 287 -10.28 -5.96 14.73
CA ASP A 287 -11.29 -5.04 15.23
C ASP A 287 -12.02 -4.34 14.06
N ILE A 288 -11.29 -3.94 13.01
CA ILE A 288 -11.89 -3.38 11.78
C ILE A 288 -12.70 -4.47 11.05
N ARG A 289 -12.15 -5.68 10.88
CA ARG A 289 -12.82 -6.80 10.20
C ARG A 289 -14.17 -7.15 10.81
N GLN A 290 -14.30 -7.04 12.12
CA GLN A 290 -15.57 -7.27 12.83
C GLN A 290 -16.63 -6.21 12.54
N GLN A 291 -16.27 -5.07 11.94
CA GLN A 291 -17.14 -3.91 11.75
C GLN A 291 -17.42 -3.58 10.27
N VAL A 292 -16.82 -4.32 9.34
CA VAL A 292 -17.04 -4.21 7.89
C VAL A 292 -17.30 -5.57 7.27
N ALA A 293 -18.00 -5.63 6.15
CA ALA A 293 -18.26 -6.88 5.42
C ALA A 293 -17.25 -7.15 4.29
N ILE A 294 -16.44 -6.14 3.93
CA ILE A 294 -15.40 -6.27 2.91
C ILE A 294 -14.13 -6.91 3.48
N PRO A 295 -13.32 -7.61 2.65
CA PRO A 295 -12.08 -8.24 3.08
C PRO A 295 -11.10 -7.27 3.76
N VAL A 296 -10.45 -7.74 4.81
CA VAL A 296 -9.40 -7.01 5.54
C VAL A 296 -8.06 -7.72 5.37
N ILE A 297 -7.05 -6.96 4.93
CA ILE A 297 -5.67 -7.42 4.80
C ILE A 297 -4.91 -7.03 6.06
N GLY A 298 -4.36 -8.03 6.77
CA GLY A 298 -3.50 -7.84 7.93
C GLY A 298 -2.02 -7.85 7.54
N VAL A 299 -1.21 -7.03 8.21
CA VAL A 299 0.25 -6.94 8.04
C VAL A 299 0.91 -6.61 9.38
N GLY A 300 2.19 -6.91 9.54
CA GLY A 300 2.96 -6.46 10.69
C GLY A 300 3.85 -7.54 11.30
N LEU A 301 5.09 -7.65 10.84
CA LEU A 301 6.06 -8.66 11.29
C LEU A 301 5.51 -10.10 11.29
N ILE A 302 4.78 -10.44 10.25
CA ILE A 302 4.39 -11.80 9.95
C ILE A 302 5.51 -12.40 9.10
N THR A 303 6.23 -13.37 9.63
CA THR A 303 7.39 -13.98 8.98
C THR A 303 7.31 -15.50 8.96
N ASP A 304 6.56 -16.09 9.87
CA ASP A 304 6.37 -17.52 10.01
C ASP A 304 5.08 -17.98 9.34
N PRO A 305 5.09 -19.09 8.55
CA PRO A 305 3.91 -19.60 7.86
C PRO A 305 2.77 -20.02 8.81
N GLN A 306 3.09 -20.61 9.97
CA GLN A 306 2.11 -21.02 10.96
C GLN A 306 1.45 -19.80 11.61
N GLN A 307 2.21 -18.72 11.82
CA GLN A 307 1.66 -17.45 12.30
C GLN A 307 0.67 -16.87 11.27
N ALA A 308 1.01 -16.89 9.98
CA ALA A 308 0.13 -16.40 8.92
C ALA A 308 -1.16 -17.24 8.82
N GLU A 309 -1.04 -18.57 8.89
CA GLU A 309 -2.20 -19.49 8.89
C GLU A 309 -3.09 -19.23 10.11
N ALA A 310 -2.51 -19.17 11.30
CA ALA A 310 -3.25 -18.94 12.55
C ALA A 310 -4.00 -17.59 12.56
N ALA A 311 -3.42 -16.54 11.99
CA ALA A 311 -4.10 -15.24 11.89
C ALA A 311 -5.38 -15.30 11.04
N LEU A 312 -5.39 -16.12 9.98
CA LEU A 312 -6.58 -16.35 9.17
C LEU A 312 -7.59 -17.27 9.89
N GLU A 313 -7.13 -18.34 10.53
CA GLU A 313 -7.98 -19.27 11.30
C GLU A 313 -8.67 -18.57 12.46
N ASN A 314 -7.97 -17.70 13.17
CA ASN A 314 -8.49 -16.92 14.28
C ASN A 314 -9.43 -15.79 13.84
N GLY A 315 -9.49 -15.49 12.54
CA GLY A 315 -10.28 -14.39 12.01
C GLY A 315 -9.69 -13.01 12.29
N ASP A 316 -8.37 -12.92 12.47
CA ASP A 316 -7.67 -11.64 12.64
C ASP A 316 -7.60 -10.84 11.34
N ALA A 317 -7.63 -11.53 10.20
CA ALA A 317 -7.66 -10.93 8.85
C ALA A 317 -8.27 -11.92 7.84
N ASP A 318 -8.55 -11.46 6.63
CA ASP A 318 -8.98 -12.28 5.49
C ASP A 318 -7.85 -12.63 4.54
N LEU A 319 -6.82 -11.76 4.47
CA LEU A 319 -5.58 -11.94 3.70
C LEU A 319 -4.40 -11.46 4.55
N ILE A 320 -3.22 -11.99 4.24
CA ILE A 320 -1.97 -11.66 4.92
C ILE A 320 -1.03 -10.94 3.95
N ALA A 321 -0.62 -9.73 4.32
CA ALA A 321 0.38 -9.00 3.56
C ALA A 321 1.79 -9.17 4.16
N LEU A 322 2.74 -9.44 3.29
CA LEU A 322 4.16 -9.61 3.61
C LEU A 322 4.96 -8.47 2.98
N ALA A 323 5.87 -7.89 3.75
CA ALA A 323 6.80 -6.87 3.29
C ALA A 323 8.25 -7.36 3.41
N ARG A 324 8.93 -7.05 4.52
CA ARG A 324 10.34 -7.42 4.72
C ARG A 324 10.61 -8.93 4.61
N ALA A 325 9.63 -9.77 4.95
CA ALA A 325 9.78 -11.22 4.83
C ALA A 325 10.04 -11.65 3.37
N VAL A 326 9.31 -11.10 2.40
CA VAL A 326 9.50 -11.42 0.98
C VAL A 326 10.65 -10.66 0.31
N LEU A 327 11.13 -9.57 0.91
CA LEU A 327 12.40 -8.96 0.49
C LEU A 327 13.59 -9.83 0.89
N TYR A 328 13.52 -10.44 2.06
CA TYR A 328 14.56 -11.35 2.56
C TYR A 328 14.49 -12.72 1.89
N ASP A 329 13.30 -13.27 1.72
CA ASP A 329 13.02 -14.54 1.05
C ASP A 329 11.90 -14.36 -0.01
N PRO A 330 12.24 -14.04 -1.25
CA PRO A 330 11.25 -13.92 -2.33
C PRO A 330 10.47 -15.21 -2.61
N HIS A 331 10.96 -16.36 -2.21
CA HIS A 331 10.29 -17.65 -2.30
C HIS A 331 9.56 -18.05 -1.00
N TRP A 332 9.36 -17.13 -0.08
CA TRP A 332 8.61 -17.38 1.15
C TRP A 332 7.27 -18.14 0.92
N PRO A 333 6.45 -17.82 -0.12
CA PRO A 333 5.22 -18.59 -0.39
C PRO A 333 5.49 -20.06 -0.71
N TRP A 334 6.62 -20.41 -1.34
CA TRP A 334 6.97 -21.81 -1.61
C TRP A 334 7.30 -22.56 -0.33
N HIS A 335 8.10 -21.92 0.54
CA HIS A 335 8.46 -22.48 1.85
C HIS A 335 7.23 -22.61 2.76
N ALA A 336 6.33 -21.62 2.71
CA ALA A 336 5.07 -21.67 3.44
C ALA A 336 4.16 -22.82 2.94
N ALA A 337 4.04 -23.01 1.63
CA ALA A 337 3.27 -24.12 1.06
C ALA A 337 3.82 -25.47 1.51
N ALA A 338 5.15 -25.64 1.47
CA ALA A 338 5.80 -26.86 1.95
C ALA A 338 5.56 -27.10 3.44
N SER A 339 5.67 -26.05 4.27
CA SER A 339 5.46 -26.11 5.71
C SER A 339 4.03 -26.43 6.12
N LEU A 340 3.04 -25.94 5.35
CA LEU A 340 1.60 -26.10 5.63
C LEU A 340 0.98 -27.29 4.87
N GLY A 341 1.79 -28.10 4.14
CA GLY A 341 1.30 -29.21 3.32
C GLY A 341 0.36 -28.75 2.20
N ALA A 342 0.57 -27.56 1.66
CA ALA A 342 -0.21 -26.95 0.60
C ALA A 342 0.54 -26.98 -0.74
N GLN A 343 -0.07 -26.42 -1.78
CA GLN A 343 0.50 -26.31 -3.12
C GLN A 343 0.54 -24.84 -3.54
N VAL A 344 1.56 -24.47 -4.33
CA VAL A 344 1.75 -23.12 -4.85
C VAL A 344 2.14 -23.17 -6.33
N ARG A 345 1.63 -22.22 -7.13
CA ARG A 345 1.96 -22.10 -8.54
C ARG A 345 3.25 -21.33 -8.74
N VAL A 346 4.08 -21.84 -9.67
CA VAL A 346 5.39 -21.27 -9.99
C VAL A 346 5.62 -21.35 -11.50
N PRO A 347 6.55 -20.55 -12.06
CA PRO A 347 6.97 -20.72 -13.45
C PRO A 347 7.49 -22.13 -13.71
N SER A 348 7.12 -22.69 -14.87
CA SER A 348 7.50 -24.07 -15.23
C SER A 348 9.01 -24.31 -15.21
N GLN A 349 9.82 -23.27 -15.44
CA GLN A 349 11.28 -23.32 -15.38
C GLN A 349 11.79 -23.72 -13.99
N TYR A 350 11.00 -23.46 -12.92
CA TYR A 350 11.37 -23.75 -11.54
C TYR A 350 10.85 -25.10 -11.01
N LEU A 351 10.01 -25.83 -11.72
CA LEU A 351 9.44 -27.12 -11.25
C LEU A 351 10.52 -28.15 -10.86
N ARG A 352 11.70 -28.08 -11.51
CA ARG A 352 12.81 -28.99 -11.20
C ARG A 352 13.58 -28.63 -9.95
N SER A 353 13.35 -27.44 -9.38
CA SER A 353 14.00 -26.98 -8.13
C SER A 353 13.36 -27.58 -6.88
N GLU A 354 12.22 -28.27 -7.01
CA GLU A 354 11.49 -28.82 -5.88
C GLU A 354 12.35 -29.86 -5.13
N PRO A 355 12.57 -29.70 -3.81
CA PRO A 355 13.35 -30.65 -3.02
C PRO A 355 12.72 -32.05 -3.07
N HIS A 356 13.55 -33.11 -3.05
CA HIS A 356 13.10 -34.49 -3.21
C HIS A 356 12.02 -34.91 -2.19
N GLY A 357 12.11 -34.40 -0.95
CA GLY A 357 11.14 -34.69 0.12
C GLY A 357 9.84 -33.87 0.09
N LEU A 358 9.72 -32.92 -0.84
CA LEU A 358 8.60 -31.96 -0.91
C LEU A 358 7.87 -32.04 -2.28
N LYS A 359 8.01 -33.18 -2.98
CA LYS A 359 7.41 -33.33 -4.30
C LYS A 359 5.90 -33.17 -4.30
N GLY A 360 5.39 -32.36 -5.23
CA GLY A 360 3.98 -32.04 -5.37
C GLY A 360 3.57 -30.73 -4.68
N THR A 361 4.53 -30.00 -4.09
CA THR A 361 4.29 -28.64 -3.54
C THR A 361 4.23 -27.59 -4.64
N LEU A 362 5.12 -27.69 -5.64
CA LEU A 362 5.18 -26.75 -6.76
C LEU A 362 4.34 -27.22 -7.94
N LEU A 363 3.39 -26.38 -8.36
CA LEU A 363 2.56 -26.60 -9.54
C LEU A 363 2.92 -25.61 -10.65
N PRO A 364 2.81 -25.99 -11.94
CA PRO A 364 3.02 -25.05 -13.04
C PRO A 364 1.97 -23.95 -13.03
N ASN A 365 2.38 -22.75 -13.48
CA ASN A 365 1.44 -21.69 -13.83
C ASN A 365 0.47 -22.20 -14.90
N ARG A 366 -0.79 -21.77 -14.83
CA ARG A 366 -1.83 -22.12 -15.81
C ARG A 366 -1.72 -21.27 -17.06
#